data_0e79b4e932204ec092a617a75c1b2863
#
_entry.id   0e79b4e932204ec092a617a75c1b2863
#
_cell.length_a   1.000
_cell.length_b   1.000
_cell.length_c   1.000
_cell.angle_alpha   90.00
_cell.angle_beta   90.00
_cell.angle_gamma   90.00
#
_symmetry.space_group_name_H-M   'P 1'
#
loop_
_entity.id
_entity.type
_entity.pdbx_description
1 polymer ?
#
loop_
_entity_poly.entity_id
_entity_poly.type
_entity_poly.pdbx_seq_one_letter_code
_entity_poly.pdbx_strand_id
1 'polypeptide(L)'
;TEDDVDEYGLGRITWSHHQILMSKVSNREEYIWYLEKTLEHKWSVDDLTSQVKSQLYERQAVANKISNFERRLPAEQKDMVVSTMKDPYMFDFINYTEEMLETDIENELVKNVTSLLMELGTGFAFMGQQYHLEVGGKDFYIDLLFYNTKLRCYVAIDLKTGEFKPEQAGKMNFYLSALDDLVKAPEDNPSVGLILCRDENRTIAEYASVSYTHLTLPTT
;
A
#
# COMPACT_ATOMS: atom_id res chain seq x y z
N THR A 1 -0.78 -27.05 -22.73
CA THR A 1 -0.80 -28.53 -22.74
C THR A 1 -1.43 -29.03 -21.44
N GLU A 2 -1.84 -30.31 -21.37
CA GLU A 2 -2.39 -30.90 -20.12
C GLU A 2 -1.40 -30.77 -18.94
N ASP A 3 -0.10 -30.82 -19.23
CA ASP A 3 0.96 -30.67 -18.23
C ASP A 3 1.00 -29.24 -17.62
N ASP A 4 0.68 -28.18 -18.38
CA ASP A 4 0.60 -26.82 -17.89
C ASP A 4 -0.58 -26.62 -16.90
N VAL A 5 -1.65 -27.42 -17.02
CA VAL A 5 -2.83 -27.33 -16.15
C VAL A 5 -2.51 -27.74 -14.72
N ASP A 6 -1.70 -28.79 -14.56
CA ASP A 6 -1.32 -29.30 -13.23
C ASP A 6 -0.17 -28.50 -12.59
N GLU A 7 0.80 -28.03 -13.39
CA GLU A 7 1.96 -27.29 -12.90
C GLU A 7 1.59 -25.91 -12.32
N TYR A 8 0.66 -25.19 -12.98
CA TYR A 8 0.27 -23.84 -12.56
C TYR A 8 -1.12 -23.75 -11.91
N GLY A 9 -1.78 -24.88 -11.66
CA GLY A 9 -3.09 -24.92 -11.02
C GLY A 9 -4.21 -24.27 -11.86
N LEU A 10 -4.10 -24.28 -13.19
CA LEU A 10 -5.08 -23.67 -14.10
C LEU A 10 -6.51 -24.16 -13.87
N GLY A 11 -6.68 -25.42 -13.46
CA GLY A 11 -7.98 -26.00 -13.14
C GLY A 11 -8.56 -25.56 -11.79
N ARG A 12 -7.83 -24.78 -10.99
CA ARG A 12 -8.23 -24.38 -9.63
C ARG A 12 -8.96 -23.05 -9.55
N ILE A 13 -9.00 -22.27 -10.64
CA ILE A 13 -9.76 -21.03 -10.76
C ILE A 13 -10.89 -21.21 -11.78
N THR A 14 -11.92 -20.37 -11.70
CA THR A 14 -13.09 -20.45 -12.58
C THR A 14 -12.76 -19.96 -14.00
N TRP A 15 -13.52 -20.42 -15.00
CA TRP A 15 -13.39 -19.96 -16.38
C TRP A 15 -13.50 -18.43 -16.53
N SER A 16 -14.30 -17.78 -15.69
CA SER A 16 -14.44 -16.32 -15.71
C SER A 16 -13.14 -15.58 -15.35
N HIS A 17 -12.31 -16.12 -14.44
CA HIS A 17 -10.99 -15.56 -14.17
C HIS A 17 -10.08 -15.67 -15.40
N HIS A 18 -10.07 -16.83 -16.05
CA HIS A 18 -9.30 -17.03 -17.29
C HIS A 18 -9.71 -16.06 -18.39
N GLN A 19 -11.02 -15.82 -18.57
CA GLN A 19 -11.52 -14.86 -19.57
C GLN A 19 -10.99 -13.44 -19.32
N ILE A 20 -10.97 -12.99 -18.06
CA ILE A 20 -10.41 -11.68 -17.71
C ILE A 20 -8.92 -11.63 -18.05
N LEU A 21 -8.14 -12.61 -17.61
CA LEU A 21 -6.71 -12.64 -17.87
C LEU A 21 -6.41 -12.68 -19.38
N MET A 22 -7.05 -13.58 -20.14
CA MET A 22 -6.87 -13.66 -21.60
C MET A 22 -7.27 -12.40 -22.36
N SER A 23 -8.23 -11.63 -21.83
CA SER A 23 -8.69 -10.40 -22.48
C SER A 23 -7.84 -9.18 -22.19
N LYS A 24 -7.08 -9.16 -21.09
CA LYS A 24 -6.40 -7.97 -20.57
C LYS A 24 -4.89 -8.13 -20.40
N VAL A 25 -4.39 -9.35 -20.33
CA VAL A 25 -2.98 -9.68 -20.12
C VAL A 25 -2.41 -10.31 -21.37
N SER A 26 -1.34 -9.70 -21.92
CA SER A 26 -0.72 -10.17 -23.17
C SER A 26 0.55 -10.99 -22.93
N ASN A 27 1.14 -10.88 -21.74
CA ASN A 27 2.38 -11.56 -21.37
C ASN A 27 2.07 -12.83 -20.58
N ARG A 28 2.72 -13.96 -20.95
CA ARG A 28 2.54 -15.25 -20.27
C ARG A 28 3.01 -15.21 -18.81
N GLU A 29 4.11 -14.53 -18.50
CA GLU A 29 4.64 -14.41 -17.15
C GLU A 29 3.66 -13.67 -16.25
N GLU A 30 3.14 -12.55 -16.74
CA GLU A 30 2.11 -11.75 -16.07
C GLU A 30 0.82 -12.56 -15.84
N TYR A 31 0.40 -13.34 -16.87
CA TYR A 31 -0.77 -14.21 -16.76
C TYR A 31 -0.62 -15.23 -15.63
N ILE A 32 0.52 -15.94 -15.58
CA ILE A 32 0.83 -16.95 -14.56
C ILE A 32 0.88 -16.27 -13.18
N TRP A 33 1.52 -15.13 -13.07
CA TRP A 33 1.61 -14.38 -11.83
C TRP A 33 0.22 -14.00 -11.27
N TYR A 34 -0.68 -13.46 -12.09
CA TYR A 34 -2.04 -13.15 -11.66
C TYR A 34 -2.83 -14.40 -11.28
N LEU A 35 -2.59 -15.51 -11.96
CA LEU A 35 -3.21 -16.78 -11.63
C LEU A 35 -2.78 -17.28 -10.24
N GLU A 36 -1.48 -17.29 -9.97
CA GLU A 36 -0.91 -17.65 -8.67
C GLU A 36 -1.46 -16.73 -7.55
N LYS A 37 -1.47 -15.43 -7.78
CA LYS A 37 -2.03 -14.46 -6.83
C LYS A 37 -3.54 -14.64 -6.61
N THR A 38 -4.29 -15.00 -7.64
CA THR A 38 -5.72 -15.32 -7.52
C THR A 38 -5.94 -16.54 -6.61
N LEU A 39 -5.11 -17.56 -6.73
CA LEU A 39 -5.17 -18.75 -5.88
C LEU A 39 -4.75 -18.45 -4.44
N GLU A 40 -3.66 -17.73 -4.26
CA GLU A 40 -3.10 -17.36 -2.96
C GLU A 40 -4.08 -16.52 -2.14
N HIS A 41 -4.63 -15.47 -2.75
CA HIS A 41 -5.51 -14.51 -2.09
C HIS A 41 -7.00 -14.82 -2.24
N LYS A 42 -7.36 -15.89 -2.97
CA LYS A 42 -8.75 -16.28 -3.26
C LYS A 42 -9.57 -15.14 -3.85
N TRP A 43 -8.99 -14.40 -4.80
CA TRP A 43 -9.67 -13.29 -5.43
C TRP A 43 -10.92 -13.72 -6.15
N SER A 44 -11.98 -12.93 -6.02
CA SER A 44 -13.15 -13.00 -6.89
C SER A 44 -12.80 -12.47 -8.29
N VAL A 45 -13.69 -12.68 -9.25
CA VAL A 45 -13.52 -12.14 -10.63
C VAL A 45 -13.44 -10.61 -10.60
N ASP A 46 -14.18 -9.95 -9.71
CA ASP A 46 -14.16 -8.50 -9.55
C ASP A 46 -12.85 -8.01 -8.91
N ASP A 47 -12.36 -8.73 -7.89
CA ASP A 47 -11.06 -8.46 -7.29
C ASP A 47 -9.94 -8.59 -8.33
N LEU A 48 -9.89 -9.72 -9.07
CA LEU A 48 -8.90 -9.92 -10.12
C LEU A 48 -8.97 -8.82 -11.18
N THR A 49 -10.20 -8.46 -11.62
CA THR A 49 -10.40 -7.40 -12.62
C THR A 49 -9.84 -6.06 -12.12
N SER A 50 -10.05 -5.74 -10.86
CA SER A 50 -9.54 -4.53 -10.23
C SER A 50 -8.00 -4.54 -10.14
N GLN A 51 -7.41 -5.69 -9.77
CA GLN A 51 -5.96 -5.83 -9.68
C GLN A 51 -5.27 -5.75 -11.06
N VAL A 52 -5.86 -6.35 -12.09
CA VAL A 52 -5.33 -6.24 -13.47
C VAL A 52 -5.45 -4.80 -13.98
N LYS A 53 -6.57 -4.11 -13.75
CA LYS A 53 -6.74 -2.70 -14.12
C LYS A 53 -5.75 -1.78 -13.40
N SER A 54 -5.41 -2.08 -12.16
CA SER A 54 -4.45 -1.32 -11.38
C SER A 54 -2.99 -1.68 -11.67
N GLN A 55 -2.72 -2.51 -12.71
CA GLN A 55 -1.38 -2.93 -13.11
C GLN A 55 -0.55 -3.53 -11.98
N LEU A 56 -1.19 -4.38 -11.15
CA LEU A 56 -0.56 -4.92 -9.94
C LEU A 56 0.71 -5.73 -10.25
N TYR A 57 0.77 -6.42 -11.39
CA TYR A 57 1.95 -7.17 -11.82
C TYR A 57 3.17 -6.27 -11.97
N GLU A 58 3.05 -5.18 -12.72
CA GLU A 58 4.13 -4.21 -12.93
C GLU A 58 4.59 -3.62 -11.60
N ARG A 59 3.66 -3.31 -10.71
CA ARG A 59 3.95 -2.73 -9.40
C ARG A 59 4.65 -3.71 -8.45
N GLN A 60 4.21 -4.95 -8.38
CA GLN A 60 4.69 -5.92 -7.37
C GLN A 60 5.69 -6.94 -7.90
N ALA A 61 5.60 -7.35 -9.14
CA ALA A 61 6.52 -8.34 -9.72
C ALA A 61 7.83 -7.71 -10.20
N VAL A 62 7.75 -6.47 -10.71
CA VAL A 62 8.92 -5.76 -11.27
C VAL A 62 9.58 -4.83 -10.26
N ALA A 63 8.81 -4.23 -9.35
CA ALA A 63 9.34 -3.37 -8.31
C ALA A 63 10.03 -4.16 -7.19
N ASN A 64 11.27 -3.82 -6.89
CA ASN A 64 11.94 -4.31 -5.67
C ASN A 64 11.36 -3.58 -4.47
N LYS A 65 10.54 -4.27 -3.67
CA LYS A 65 9.96 -3.69 -2.45
C LYS A 65 11.06 -3.34 -1.46
N ILE A 66 11.06 -2.08 -1.00
CA ILE A 66 11.89 -1.64 0.10
C ILE A 66 11.00 -1.48 1.32
N SER A 67 11.18 -2.36 2.29
CA SER A 67 10.47 -2.26 3.56
C SER A 67 11.33 -2.82 4.69
N ASN A 68 11.13 -2.27 5.89
CA ASN A 68 11.76 -2.78 7.11
C ASN A 68 10.80 -3.65 7.94
N PHE A 69 9.67 -4.03 7.40
CA PHE A 69 8.70 -4.90 8.07
C PHE A 69 9.37 -6.16 8.62
N GLU A 70 10.38 -6.68 7.90
CA GLU A 70 11.14 -7.84 8.33
C GLU A 70 11.85 -7.68 9.67
N ARG A 71 12.26 -6.46 10.02
CA ARG A 71 13.02 -6.18 11.23
C ARG A 71 12.15 -5.70 12.39
N ARG A 72 10.96 -5.16 12.13
CA ARG A 72 10.15 -4.46 13.14
C ARG A 72 8.85 -5.14 13.50
N LEU A 73 8.26 -5.91 12.60
CA LEU A 73 6.97 -6.55 12.85
C LEU A 73 7.14 -7.98 13.37
N PRO A 74 6.24 -8.45 14.25
CA PRO A 74 6.12 -9.85 14.60
C PRO A 74 5.96 -10.72 13.33
N ALA A 75 6.52 -11.93 13.34
CA ALA A 75 6.54 -12.80 12.16
C ALA A 75 5.14 -13.03 11.57
N GLU A 76 4.13 -13.22 12.42
CA GLU A 76 2.74 -13.46 11.99
C GLU A 76 2.11 -12.24 11.30
N GLN A 77 2.48 -11.02 11.70
CA GLN A 77 1.98 -9.78 11.12
C GLN A 77 2.73 -9.41 9.84
N LYS A 78 4.02 -9.72 9.77
CA LYS A 78 4.91 -9.38 8.67
C LYS A 78 4.37 -9.82 7.30
N ASP A 79 4.11 -11.11 7.13
CA ASP A 79 3.66 -11.67 5.85
C ASP A 79 2.32 -11.05 5.42
N MET A 80 1.44 -10.79 6.40
CA MET A 80 0.16 -10.17 6.16
C MET A 80 0.31 -8.70 5.74
N VAL A 81 1.19 -7.93 6.37
CA VAL A 81 1.47 -6.53 5.99
C VAL A 81 2.09 -6.48 4.60
N VAL A 82 3.12 -7.28 4.32
CA VAL A 82 3.77 -7.33 3.00
C VAL A 82 2.78 -7.70 1.88
N SER A 83 1.85 -8.61 2.15
CA SER A 83 0.83 -9.00 1.17
C SER A 83 -0.30 -7.97 1.01
N THR A 84 -0.53 -7.12 2.01
CA THR A 84 -1.62 -6.13 2.02
C THR A 84 -1.17 -4.78 1.46
N MET A 85 0.07 -4.38 1.75
CA MET A 85 0.62 -3.09 1.31
C MET A 85 1.19 -3.20 -0.11
N LYS A 86 0.97 -2.17 -0.91
CA LYS A 86 1.50 -2.06 -2.28
C LYS A 86 2.78 -1.23 -2.31
N ASP A 87 3.57 -1.40 -3.36
CA ASP A 87 4.73 -0.58 -3.68
C ASP A 87 5.05 -0.71 -5.18
N PRO A 88 4.94 0.37 -5.96
CA PRO A 88 4.40 1.69 -5.61
C PRO A 88 2.87 1.74 -5.55
N TYR A 89 2.32 2.78 -4.94
CA TYR A 89 0.92 3.16 -5.07
C TYR A 89 0.73 4.09 -6.28
N MET A 90 -0.38 3.91 -7.01
CA MET A 90 -0.71 4.70 -8.20
C MET A 90 -1.95 5.57 -7.94
N PHE A 91 -1.77 6.89 -8.04
CA PHE A 91 -2.84 7.86 -7.76
C PHE A 91 -3.25 8.63 -9.03
N ASP A 92 -3.51 7.90 -10.13
CA ASP A 92 -3.92 8.47 -11.43
C ASP A 92 -5.25 9.25 -11.37
N PHE A 93 -5.99 9.09 -10.27
CA PHE A 93 -7.24 9.81 -10.02
C PHE A 93 -7.03 11.22 -9.43
N ILE A 94 -5.79 11.62 -9.15
CA ILE A 94 -5.45 12.98 -8.71
C ILE A 94 -5.00 13.78 -9.92
N ASN A 95 -5.52 15.02 -10.04
CA ASN A 95 -5.01 15.98 -11.02
C ASN A 95 -3.74 16.64 -10.47
N TYR A 96 -2.62 15.94 -10.55
CA TYR A 96 -1.34 16.41 -10.05
C TYR A 96 -0.73 17.48 -10.94
N THR A 97 -0.19 18.54 -10.33
CA THR A 97 0.69 19.52 -10.97
C THR A 97 1.97 19.68 -10.14
N GLU A 98 3.08 20.02 -10.77
CA GLU A 98 4.38 20.16 -10.08
C GLU A 98 4.40 21.25 -9.00
N GLU A 99 3.46 22.18 -9.05
CA GLU A 99 3.32 23.28 -8.09
C GLU A 99 2.50 22.91 -6.85
N MET A 100 1.86 21.73 -6.83
CA MET A 100 1.03 21.28 -5.70
C MET A 100 1.87 21.09 -4.44
N LEU A 101 1.36 21.61 -3.33
CA LEU A 101 1.88 21.36 -1.99
C LEU A 101 1.37 20.00 -1.45
N GLU A 102 2.01 19.49 -0.40
CA GLU A 102 1.58 18.26 0.28
C GLU A 102 0.11 18.32 0.73
N THR A 103 -0.31 19.50 1.24
CA THR A 103 -1.69 19.76 1.63
C THR A 103 -2.69 19.72 0.46
N ASP A 104 -2.27 20.09 -0.75
CA ASP A 104 -3.14 20.03 -1.93
C ASP A 104 -3.35 18.58 -2.36
N ILE A 105 -2.28 17.78 -2.35
CA ILE A 105 -2.34 16.34 -2.63
C ILE A 105 -3.22 15.65 -1.59
N GLU A 106 -3.04 15.95 -0.31
CA GLU A 106 -3.85 15.42 0.78
C GLU A 106 -5.35 15.70 0.55
N ASN A 107 -5.70 16.94 0.23
CA ASN A 107 -7.07 17.32 -0.04
C ASN A 107 -7.66 16.61 -1.27
N GLU A 108 -6.88 16.46 -2.34
CA GLU A 108 -7.33 15.71 -3.53
C GLU A 108 -7.50 14.22 -3.23
N LEU A 109 -6.63 13.59 -2.44
CA LEU A 109 -6.77 12.21 -1.98
C LEU A 109 -8.05 12.03 -1.16
N VAL A 110 -8.35 12.95 -0.25
CA VAL A 110 -9.55 12.88 0.59
C VAL A 110 -10.82 13.14 -0.20
N LYS A 111 -10.82 14.08 -1.16
CA LYS A 111 -11.94 14.26 -2.10
C LYS A 111 -12.25 12.97 -2.86
N ASN A 112 -11.23 12.22 -3.21
CA ASN A 112 -11.31 10.96 -3.93
C ASN A 112 -11.13 9.75 -3.01
N VAL A 113 -11.59 9.83 -1.75
CA VAL A 113 -11.38 8.81 -0.72
C VAL A 113 -11.79 7.40 -1.16
N THR A 114 -12.80 7.26 -1.98
CA THR A 114 -13.21 5.95 -2.52
C THR A 114 -12.11 5.36 -3.41
N SER A 115 -11.55 6.15 -4.32
CA SER A 115 -10.44 5.72 -5.19
C SER A 115 -9.18 5.45 -4.37
N LEU A 116 -8.92 6.29 -3.35
CA LEU A 116 -7.82 6.07 -2.42
C LEU A 116 -7.94 4.75 -1.66
N LEU A 117 -9.13 4.44 -1.12
CA LEU A 117 -9.38 3.17 -0.43
C LEU A 117 -9.24 1.96 -1.37
N MET A 118 -9.67 2.09 -2.64
CA MET A 118 -9.48 1.05 -3.65
C MET A 118 -8.01 0.86 -4.00
N GLU A 119 -7.25 1.94 -4.07
CA GLU A 119 -5.80 1.85 -4.30
C GLU A 119 -5.06 1.29 -3.09
N LEU A 120 -5.41 1.69 -1.87
CA LEU A 120 -4.82 1.12 -0.64
C LEU A 120 -5.12 -0.38 -0.48
N GLY A 121 -6.25 -0.85 -1.01
CA GLY A 121 -6.63 -2.25 -0.99
C GLY A 121 -7.66 -2.61 0.08
N THR A 122 -7.82 -3.91 0.32
CA THR A 122 -8.92 -4.42 1.18
C THR A 122 -8.64 -4.22 2.67
N GLY A 123 -9.72 -3.92 3.39
CA GLY A 123 -9.70 -3.82 4.85
C GLY A 123 -9.36 -2.44 5.40
N PHE A 124 -9.06 -1.46 4.57
CA PHE A 124 -8.80 -0.09 5.01
C PHE A 124 -10.10 0.65 5.34
N ALA A 125 -10.11 1.33 6.47
CA ALA A 125 -11.13 2.25 6.90
C ALA A 125 -10.47 3.62 7.16
N PHE A 126 -11.01 4.68 6.57
CA PHE A 126 -10.49 6.04 6.75
C PHE A 126 -10.90 6.59 8.12
N MET A 127 -9.91 6.99 8.92
CA MET A 127 -10.11 7.52 10.27
C MET A 127 -10.07 9.05 10.31
N GLY A 128 -9.34 9.69 9.40
CA GLY A 128 -9.27 11.14 9.29
C GLY A 128 -8.03 11.65 8.57
N GLN A 129 -8.12 12.92 8.17
CA GLN A 129 -6.98 13.72 7.70
C GLN A 129 -6.52 14.64 8.83
N GLN A 130 -5.25 15.05 8.81
CA GLN A 130 -4.63 15.88 9.84
C GLN A 130 -5.01 15.40 11.26
N TYR A 131 -4.83 14.09 11.45
CA TYR A 131 -5.24 13.43 12.69
C TYR A 131 -4.40 13.95 13.87
N HIS A 132 -5.07 14.60 14.82
CA HIS A 132 -4.41 15.26 15.94
C HIS A 132 -3.97 14.28 17.00
N LEU A 133 -2.71 14.42 17.45
CA LEU A 133 -2.12 13.74 18.59
C LEU A 133 -1.54 14.78 19.54
N GLU A 134 -1.86 14.68 20.82
CA GLU A 134 -1.22 15.48 21.86
C GLU A 134 -0.20 14.61 22.62
N VAL A 135 1.06 14.97 22.56
CA VAL A 135 2.15 14.27 23.24
C VAL A 135 3.00 15.25 24.03
N GLY A 136 3.04 15.07 25.35
CA GLY A 136 3.81 15.94 26.25
C GLY A 136 3.40 17.41 26.19
N GLY A 137 2.10 17.69 25.99
CA GLY A 137 1.54 19.04 25.89
C GLY A 137 1.88 19.76 24.57
N LYS A 138 2.27 19.03 23.54
CA LYS A 138 2.51 19.54 22.18
C LYS A 138 1.60 18.83 21.20
N ASP A 139 1.15 19.60 20.22
CA ASP A 139 0.26 19.12 19.16
C ASP A 139 1.06 18.59 17.97
N PHE A 140 0.65 17.42 17.47
CA PHE A 140 1.19 16.76 16.29
C PHE A 140 0.05 16.33 15.38
N TYR A 141 0.33 16.26 14.07
CA TYR A 141 -0.70 15.92 13.08
C TYR A 141 -0.16 14.87 12.12
N ILE A 142 -0.94 13.80 11.92
CA ILE A 142 -0.71 12.77 10.91
C ILE A 142 -1.51 13.16 9.68
N ASP A 143 -0.90 13.22 8.50
CA ASP A 143 -1.57 13.66 7.28
C ASP A 143 -2.83 12.84 7.00
N LEU A 144 -2.72 11.52 6.92
CA LEU A 144 -3.86 10.61 6.79
C LEU A 144 -3.73 9.44 7.76
N LEU A 145 -4.80 9.14 8.47
CA LEU A 145 -4.89 7.98 9.36
C LEU A 145 -5.95 7.00 8.86
N PHE A 146 -5.58 5.73 8.82
CA PHE A 146 -6.47 4.61 8.52
C PHE A 146 -6.41 3.57 9.63
N TYR A 147 -7.42 2.72 9.68
CA TYR A 147 -7.40 1.46 10.41
C TYR A 147 -7.58 0.31 9.41
N ASN A 148 -6.72 -0.71 9.48
CA ASN A 148 -6.87 -1.89 8.65
C ASN A 148 -7.47 -3.04 9.46
N THR A 149 -8.69 -3.44 9.09
CA THR A 149 -9.48 -4.45 9.80
C THR A 149 -8.91 -5.86 9.70
N LYS A 150 -8.14 -6.17 8.63
CA LYS A 150 -7.48 -7.46 8.46
C LYS A 150 -6.20 -7.54 9.28
N LEU A 151 -5.40 -6.49 9.22
CA LEU A 151 -4.17 -6.36 10.00
C LEU A 151 -4.44 -6.06 11.47
N ARG A 152 -5.65 -5.56 11.81
CA ARG A 152 -6.02 -5.08 13.12
C ARG A 152 -5.00 -4.10 13.67
N CYS A 153 -4.70 -3.06 12.90
CA CYS A 153 -3.74 -2.03 13.29
C CYS A 153 -4.08 -0.69 12.63
N TYR A 154 -3.59 0.39 13.23
CA TYR A 154 -3.60 1.69 12.59
C TYR A 154 -2.54 1.77 11.50
N VAL A 155 -2.85 2.52 10.45
CA VAL A 155 -1.93 2.80 9.33
C VAL A 155 -1.82 4.31 9.18
N ALA A 156 -0.67 4.85 9.57
CA ALA A 156 -0.36 6.27 9.42
C ALA A 156 0.28 6.52 8.05
N ILE A 157 -0.20 7.50 7.31
CA ILE A 157 0.37 7.92 6.02
C ILE A 157 0.88 9.35 6.15
N ASP A 158 2.15 9.56 5.78
CA ASP A 158 2.78 10.87 5.65
C ASP A 158 3.09 11.12 4.17
N LEU A 159 2.63 12.27 3.66
CA LEU A 159 2.74 12.64 2.25
C LEU A 159 3.95 13.54 2.03
N LYS A 160 4.70 13.29 0.96
CA LYS A 160 5.86 14.08 0.59
C LYS A 160 5.88 14.35 -0.92
N THR A 161 6.05 15.60 -1.30
CA THR A 161 6.12 16.01 -2.70
C THR A 161 7.50 15.84 -3.33
N GLY A 162 8.52 15.57 -2.53
CA GLY A 162 9.91 15.40 -2.96
C GLY A 162 10.48 14.02 -2.66
N GLU A 163 11.82 13.94 -2.71
CA GLU A 163 12.55 12.73 -2.37
C GLU A 163 12.41 12.35 -0.89
N PHE A 164 12.52 11.05 -0.61
CA PHE A 164 12.59 10.53 0.75
C PHE A 164 13.81 11.07 1.50
N LYS A 165 13.61 11.48 2.76
CA LYS A 165 14.66 11.94 3.69
C LYS A 165 14.64 11.16 5.00
N PRO A 166 15.80 10.81 5.58
CA PRO A 166 15.87 10.03 6.84
C PRO A 166 15.10 10.64 8.02
N GLU A 167 14.98 11.98 8.09
CA GLU A 167 14.24 12.66 9.14
C GLU A 167 12.76 12.31 9.13
N GLN A 168 12.20 12.02 7.95
CA GLN A 168 10.81 11.61 7.78
C GLN A 168 10.55 10.25 8.45
N ALA A 169 11.54 9.36 8.40
CA ALA A 169 11.52 8.10 9.11
C ALA A 169 11.44 8.30 10.64
N GLY A 170 12.21 9.24 11.16
CA GLY A 170 12.16 9.59 12.58
C GLY A 170 10.80 10.13 12.99
N LYS A 171 10.21 11.02 12.19
CA LYS A 171 8.86 11.56 12.38
C LYS A 171 7.81 10.45 12.38
N MET A 172 7.86 9.56 11.39
CA MET A 172 6.93 8.43 11.30
C MET A 172 7.05 7.50 12.51
N ASN A 173 8.25 7.14 12.93
CA ASN A 173 8.46 6.31 14.12
C ASN A 173 7.86 6.93 15.39
N PHE A 174 7.98 8.25 15.55
CA PHE A 174 7.35 8.96 16.64
C PHE A 174 5.82 8.85 16.57
N TYR A 175 5.22 9.03 15.40
CA TYR A 175 3.78 8.87 15.21
C TYR A 175 3.28 7.47 15.55
N LEU A 176 3.99 6.43 15.07
CA LEU A 176 3.61 5.04 15.36
C LEU A 176 3.68 4.73 16.85
N SER A 177 4.73 5.21 17.54
CA SER A 177 4.84 5.05 18.99
C SER A 177 3.72 5.77 19.73
N ALA A 178 3.36 6.99 19.30
CA ALA A 178 2.27 7.75 19.91
C ALA A 178 0.89 7.11 19.64
N LEU A 179 0.66 6.58 18.45
CA LEU A 179 -0.57 5.83 18.14
C LEU A 179 -0.69 4.57 19.00
N ASP A 180 0.40 3.83 19.14
CA ASP A 180 0.42 2.58 19.90
C ASP A 180 0.22 2.83 21.39
N ASP A 181 0.67 3.97 21.92
CA ASP A 181 0.54 4.33 23.33
C ASP A 181 -0.81 5.00 23.67
N LEU A 182 -1.32 5.87 22.80
CA LEU A 182 -2.44 6.75 23.11
C LEU A 182 -3.77 6.35 22.47
N VAL A 183 -3.74 5.64 21.33
CA VAL A 183 -4.92 5.42 20.46
C VAL A 183 -5.25 3.94 20.30
N LYS A 184 -4.25 3.11 20.17
CA LYS A 184 -4.38 1.68 19.88
C LYS A 184 -5.09 0.94 21.02
N ALA A 185 -6.04 0.05 20.68
CA ALA A 185 -6.60 -0.88 21.65
C ALA A 185 -5.57 -1.95 22.05
N PRO A 186 -5.64 -2.50 23.27
CA PRO A 186 -4.68 -3.51 23.74
C PRO A 186 -4.61 -4.77 22.86
N GLU A 187 -5.72 -5.13 22.23
CA GLU A 187 -5.84 -6.29 21.33
C GLU A 187 -5.40 -6.03 19.89
N ASP A 188 -5.10 -4.77 19.53
CA ASP A 188 -4.63 -4.42 18.21
C ASP A 188 -3.13 -4.70 18.04
N ASN A 189 -2.74 -5.00 16.83
CA ASN A 189 -1.34 -5.15 16.45
C ASN A 189 -0.63 -3.80 16.40
N PRO A 190 0.70 -3.77 16.44
CA PRO A 190 1.47 -2.54 16.29
C PRO A 190 1.09 -1.77 15.03
N SER A 191 1.04 -0.44 15.15
CA SER A 191 0.71 0.45 14.05
C SER A 191 1.77 0.41 12.94
N VAL A 192 1.34 0.64 11.70
CA VAL A 192 2.19 0.62 10.50
C VAL A 192 2.25 2.02 9.90
N GLY A 193 3.41 2.43 9.42
CA GLY A 193 3.63 3.71 8.77
C GLY A 193 3.95 3.56 7.28
N LEU A 194 3.36 4.44 6.47
CA LEU A 194 3.66 4.60 5.07
C LEU A 194 4.11 6.04 4.82
N ILE A 195 5.26 6.21 4.18
CA ILE A 195 5.69 7.51 3.67
C ILE A 195 5.53 7.45 2.16
N LEU A 196 4.59 8.24 1.63
CA LEU A 196 4.36 8.34 0.20
C LEU A 196 5.17 9.51 -0.33
N CYS A 197 6.17 9.25 -1.16
CA CYS A 197 7.03 10.24 -1.77
C CYS A 197 7.07 10.09 -3.30
N ARG A 198 7.33 11.20 -4.00
CA ARG A 198 7.37 11.23 -5.47
C ARG A 198 8.55 10.45 -6.01
N ASP A 199 9.72 10.69 -5.44
CA ASP A 199 10.96 10.05 -5.86
C ASP A 199 11.57 9.29 -4.70
N GLU A 200 12.17 8.14 -4.98
CA GLU A 200 12.83 7.32 -3.99
C GLU A 200 14.34 7.27 -4.24
N ASN A 201 15.11 7.53 -3.19
CA ASN A 201 16.49 7.09 -3.13
C ASN A 201 16.54 5.78 -2.33
N ARG A 202 16.49 4.65 -3.03
CA ARG A 202 16.39 3.30 -2.43
C ARG A 202 17.46 3.05 -1.39
N THR A 203 18.68 3.48 -1.65
CA THR A 203 19.80 3.31 -0.72
C THR A 203 19.58 4.04 0.60
N ILE A 204 19.14 5.31 0.56
CA ILE A 204 18.88 6.10 1.76
C ILE A 204 17.72 5.51 2.56
N ALA A 205 16.67 5.10 1.89
CA ALA A 205 15.49 4.54 2.53
C ALA A 205 15.76 3.21 3.22
N GLU A 206 16.56 2.34 2.62
CA GLU A 206 16.97 1.06 3.21
C GLU A 206 17.71 1.24 4.55
N TYR A 207 18.55 2.27 4.67
CA TYR A 207 19.25 2.60 5.92
C TYR A 207 18.34 3.28 6.96
N ALA A 208 17.28 3.96 6.53
CA ALA A 208 16.41 4.72 7.43
C ALA A 208 15.49 3.88 8.33
N SER A 209 15.35 2.59 8.05
CA SER A 209 14.59 1.64 8.89
C SER A 209 13.10 1.96 9.08
N VAL A 210 12.41 2.45 8.05
CA VAL A 210 10.95 2.72 8.02
C VAL A 210 10.34 2.03 6.82
N SER A 211 9.07 1.66 6.94
CA SER A 211 8.29 1.31 5.76
C SER A 211 7.93 2.57 5.01
N TYR A 212 8.28 2.61 3.75
CA TYR A 212 7.82 3.65 2.84
C TYR A 212 7.45 3.01 1.51
N THR A 213 6.63 3.70 0.76
CA THR A 213 6.26 3.30 -0.59
C THR A 213 6.37 4.47 -1.54
N HIS A 214 6.59 4.17 -2.81
CA HIS A 214 6.69 5.17 -3.86
C HIS A 214 5.30 5.68 -4.26
N LEU A 215 5.16 6.99 -4.37
CA LEU A 215 3.97 7.68 -4.88
C LEU A 215 4.15 7.88 -6.39
N THR A 216 3.33 7.22 -7.19
CA THR A 216 3.25 7.51 -8.62
C THR A 216 2.12 8.51 -8.86
N LEU A 217 2.51 9.74 -9.16
CA LEU A 217 1.58 10.80 -9.56
C LEU A 217 1.44 10.81 -11.08
N PRO A 218 0.30 11.27 -11.63
CA PRO A 218 0.13 11.42 -13.07
C PRO A 218 1.26 12.28 -13.65
N THR A 219 1.89 11.82 -14.73
CA THR A 219 2.78 12.64 -15.53
C THR A 219 1.95 13.52 -16.45
N THR A 220 2.10 14.82 -16.34
CA THR A 220 1.49 15.81 -17.24
C THR A 220 2.06 15.72 -18.64
#